data_27e2fd7721563a33f02715991b2888a9
#
_entry.id   27e2fd7721563a33f02715991b2888a9
#
_cell.length_a   1.000
_cell.length_b   1.000
_cell.length_c   1.000
_cell.angle_alpha   90.00
_cell.angle_beta   90.00
_cell.angle_gamma   90.00
#
_symmetry.space_group_name_H-M   'P 1'
#
loop_
_entity.id
_entity.type
_entity.pdbx_description
1 polymer ?
#
loop_
_entity_poly.entity_id
_entity_poly.type
_entity_poly.pdbx_seq_one_letter_code
_entity_poly.pdbx_strand_id
1 'polypeptide(L)'
;MIKVTGINGINVGNFKIPTRIKITEETPKRKEYVCLTHNDLDAAGCVAVLERTLKPTKYFYTNYADLHDKLYQLEQYCRENNIPNVIIADVSLSQCRDSLISLQRTLKEISSESDFRLFDHHLYDPNFFNGVTAEVNVDKSKCASKILFDYFNDGSLNDMKDFIKYVNIHDIYLKNEPDFETALTLNEAFFGFTKNVPNKILEYVKEAQYLHYNIDALLGDLKFTIKNDFETLKSELKRDKKYFRSKKGVKITVVLSWDLFPFFTYYEMKAGQDVVIGVKYGIFKIRVKEGVFTEEQLTEIRKTLCGDANYGHSLAFTYKANVPTKNDVIGELTKISETFNKYC
;
A
#
# COMPACT_ATOMS: atom_id res chain seq x y z
N MET A 1 18.27 31.21 11.78
CA MET A 1 18.51 32.67 12.07
C MET A 1 19.14 32.77 13.44
N ILE A 2 20.30 33.42 13.57
CA ILE A 2 21.00 33.55 14.86
C ILE A 2 20.48 34.83 15.51
N LYS A 3 19.75 34.73 16.62
CA LYS A 3 19.38 35.89 17.45
C LYS A 3 20.40 36.04 18.58
N VAL A 4 21.12 37.14 18.59
CA VAL A 4 22.00 37.51 19.70
C VAL A 4 21.21 38.38 20.69
N THR A 5 20.90 37.86 21.87
CA THR A 5 20.19 38.58 22.91
C THR A 5 21.06 38.66 24.19
N GLY A 6 21.41 39.89 24.56
CA GLY A 6 22.02 40.23 25.84
C GLY A 6 23.54 40.10 25.91
N ILE A 7 24.22 41.21 25.94
CA ILE A 7 25.65 41.30 26.28
C ILE A 7 25.75 41.80 27.73
N ASN A 8 26.02 40.89 28.66
CA ASN A 8 26.45 41.28 30.01
C ASN A 8 27.99 41.33 30.03
N GLY A 9 28.54 42.50 30.22
CA GLY A 9 29.99 42.71 30.23
C GLY A 9 30.52 43.12 31.61
N ILE A 10 31.74 42.68 31.94
CA ILE A 10 32.50 43.17 33.08
C ILE A 10 33.29 44.40 32.61
N ASN A 11 33.17 45.54 33.34
CA ASN A 11 33.95 46.72 33.09
C ASN A 11 35.33 46.56 33.70
N VAL A 12 36.37 46.55 32.90
CA VAL A 12 37.78 46.61 33.35
C VAL A 12 38.38 47.85 32.69
N GLY A 13 38.43 48.94 33.43
CA GLY A 13 38.92 50.24 32.93
C GLY A 13 38.01 50.77 31.80
N ASN A 14 38.62 51.21 30.70
CA ASN A 14 37.88 51.73 29.54
C ASN A 14 37.43 50.63 28.53
N PHE A 15 37.57 49.35 28.83
CA PHE A 15 37.17 48.23 27.94
C PHE A 15 36.07 47.39 28.58
N LYS A 16 34.92 47.27 27.87
CA LYS A 16 33.87 46.29 28.20
C LYS A 16 34.22 44.97 27.55
N ILE A 17 34.57 43.96 28.35
CA ILE A 17 34.72 42.58 27.85
C ILE A 17 33.35 41.89 27.97
N PRO A 18 32.74 41.42 26.87
CA PRO A 18 31.51 40.66 26.95
C PRO A 18 31.76 39.31 27.62
N THR A 19 31.11 39.09 28.77
CA THR A 19 31.28 37.87 29.59
C THR A 19 30.48 36.67 29.14
N ARG A 20 29.46 36.86 28.36
CA ARG A 20 28.65 35.74 27.80
C ARG A 20 27.81 36.21 26.63
N ILE A 21 28.05 35.64 25.49
CA ILE A 21 27.10 35.72 24.33
C ILE A 21 26.18 34.50 24.47
N LYS A 22 24.91 34.72 24.79
CA LYS A 22 23.89 33.66 24.63
C LYS A 22 23.57 33.58 23.17
N ILE A 23 24.15 32.60 22.48
CA ILE A 23 23.73 32.17 21.16
C ILE A 23 22.59 31.17 21.39
N THR A 24 21.36 31.61 21.22
CA THR A 24 20.24 30.70 21.11
C THR A 24 20.10 30.34 19.63
N GLU A 25 20.65 29.21 19.24
CA GLU A 25 20.24 28.59 17.97
C GLU A 25 18.79 28.17 18.15
N GLU A 26 17.85 28.92 17.56
CA GLU A 26 16.52 28.36 17.29
C GLU A 26 16.73 27.26 16.23
N THR A 27 16.85 26.02 16.68
CA THR A 27 16.69 24.87 15.78
C THR A 27 15.35 25.05 15.06
N PRO A 28 15.33 25.07 13.73
CA PRO A 28 14.08 25.21 12.99
C PRO A 28 13.12 24.13 13.48
N LYS A 29 11.94 24.54 13.95
CA LYS A 29 10.92 23.61 14.42
C LYS A 29 10.66 22.63 13.28
N ARG A 30 10.90 21.35 13.52
CA ARG A 30 10.64 20.30 12.52
C ARG A 30 9.17 20.36 12.14
N LYS A 31 8.88 20.30 10.83
CA LYS A 31 7.50 20.22 10.35
C LYS A 31 6.88 18.92 10.87
N GLU A 32 5.70 19.02 11.47
CA GLU A 32 4.92 17.88 11.90
C GLU A 32 4.06 17.38 10.75
N TYR A 33 4.06 16.07 10.50
CA TYR A 33 3.29 15.43 9.45
C TYR A 33 2.31 14.41 10.02
N VAL A 34 1.21 14.22 9.34
CA VAL A 34 0.28 13.10 9.53
C VAL A 34 0.25 12.29 8.25
N CYS A 35 0.21 10.97 8.36
CA CYS A 35 0.19 10.06 7.22
C CYS A 35 -1.10 9.24 7.17
N LEU A 36 -1.68 9.11 5.97
CA LEU A 36 -2.69 8.11 5.63
C LEU A 36 -2.11 7.12 4.64
N THR A 37 -2.23 5.83 4.95
CA THR A 37 -1.74 4.76 4.06
C THR A 37 -2.64 3.53 4.12
N HIS A 38 -2.46 2.59 3.19
CA HIS A 38 -3.16 1.32 3.16
C HIS A 38 -2.76 0.42 4.35
N ASN A 39 -3.13 -0.84 4.31
CA ASN A 39 -2.99 -1.79 5.42
C ASN A 39 -2.36 -3.12 4.95
N ASP A 40 -1.30 -3.05 4.15
CA ASP A 40 -0.59 -4.18 3.57
C ASP A 40 0.93 -4.02 3.63
N LEU A 41 1.67 -4.83 2.88
CA LEU A 41 3.13 -4.81 2.87
C LEU A 41 3.69 -3.55 2.21
N ASP A 42 3.04 -3.00 1.16
CA ASP A 42 3.50 -1.74 0.54
C ASP A 42 3.31 -0.56 1.49
N ALA A 43 2.19 -0.51 2.21
CA ALA A 43 1.99 0.44 3.30
C ALA A 43 3.09 0.33 4.37
N ALA A 44 3.54 -0.89 4.72
CA ALA A 44 4.66 -1.08 5.65
C ALA A 44 5.96 -0.52 5.07
N GLY A 45 6.21 -0.71 3.78
CA GLY A 45 7.33 -0.07 3.08
C GLY A 45 7.26 1.46 3.11
N CYS A 46 6.08 2.04 2.87
CA CYS A 46 5.85 3.49 2.99
C CYS A 46 6.17 4.00 4.40
N VAL A 47 5.64 3.34 5.43
CA VAL A 47 5.91 3.70 6.84
C VAL A 47 7.39 3.59 7.17
N ALA A 48 8.08 2.55 6.68
CA ALA A 48 9.52 2.36 6.90
C ALA A 48 10.36 3.55 6.36
N VAL A 49 10.05 4.01 5.14
CA VAL A 49 10.69 5.19 4.54
C VAL A 49 10.36 6.45 5.34
N LEU A 50 9.09 6.65 5.69
CA LEU A 50 8.63 7.84 6.40
C LEU A 50 9.19 7.94 7.82
N GLU A 51 9.35 6.83 8.54
CA GLU A 51 9.97 6.79 9.86
C GLU A 51 11.45 7.22 9.83
N ARG A 52 12.14 7.01 8.73
CA ARG A 52 13.53 7.41 8.54
C ARG A 52 13.69 8.86 8.03
N THR A 53 12.65 9.42 7.46
CA THR A 53 12.69 10.74 6.79
C THR A 53 11.86 11.79 7.53
N LEU A 54 10.57 11.82 7.36
CA LEU A 54 9.66 12.84 7.88
C LEU A 54 9.14 12.54 9.29
N LYS A 55 9.12 11.28 9.70
CA LYS A 55 8.61 10.77 11.00
C LYS A 55 7.25 11.37 11.34
N PRO A 56 6.19 11.00 10.65
CA PRO A 56 4.84 11.46 10.97
C PRO A 56 4.47 11.24 12.43
N THR A 57 3.82 12.22 13.03
CA THR A 57 3.38 12.13 14.44
C THR A 57 2.20 11.18 14.61
N LYS A 58 1.46 10.93 13.53
CA LYS A 58 0.29 10.04 13.49
C LYS A 58 0.19 9.34 12.15
N TYR A 59 -0.13 8.05 12.20
CA TYR A 59 -0.51 7.24 11.05
C TYR A 59 -1.99 6.87 11.13
N PHE A 60 -2.70 7.01 10.02
CA PHE A 60 -4.01 6.46 9.76
C PHE A 60 -3.86 5.33 8.75
N TYR A 61 -4.42 4.17 9.08
CA TYR A 61 -4.45 3.00 8.20
C TYR A 61 -5.87 2.79 7.71
N THR A 62 -6.01 2.50 6.42
CA THR A 62 -7.31 2.36 5.78
C THR A 62 -7.39 1.12 4.90
N ASN A 63 -8.61 0.69 4.68
CA ASN A 63 -8.99 -0.18 3.57
C ASN A 63 -9.94 0.62 2.65
N TYR A 64 -10.20 0.11 1.46
CA TYR A 64 -11.12 0.78 0.54
C TYR A 64 -12.54 0.97 1.11
N ALA A 65 -12.98 0.09 2.03
CA ALA A 65 -14.31 0.15 2.62
C ALA A 65 -14.50 1.28 3.64
N ASP A 66 -13.43 1.74 4.27
CA ASP A 66 -13.46 2.78 5.31
C ASP A 66 -12.67 4.05 4.93
N LEU A 67 -12.25 4.17 3.68
CA LEU A 67 -11.39 5.25 3.21
C LEU A 67 -12.01 6.64 3.41
N HIS A 68 -13.30 6.82 3.10
CA HIS A 68 -13.97 8.11 3.31
C HIS A 68 -13.96 8.52 4.77
N ASP A 69 -14.26 7.57 5.69
CA ASP A 69 -14.25 7.82 7.12
C ASP A 69 -12.84 8.12 7.62
N LYS A 70 -11.82 7.47 7.06
CA LYS A 70 -10.42 7.72 7.43
C LYS A 70 -9.91 9.07 6.94
N LEU A 71 -10.30 9.50 5.75
CA LEU A 71 -10.00 10.85 5.25
C LEU A 71 -10.65 11.92 6.13
N TYR A 72 -11.90 11.70 6.53
CA TYR A 72 -12.59 12.61 7.46
C TYR A 72 -11.88 12.64 8.83
N GLN A 73 -11.53 11.48 9.41
CA GLN A 73 -10.80 11.41 10.68
C GLN A 73 -9.43 12.11 10.59
N LEU A 74 -8.72 11.94 9.48
CA LEU A 74 -7.45 12.63 9.20
C LEU A 74 -7.65 14.15 9.18
N GLU A 75 -8.67 14.63 8.46
CA GLU A 75 -8.97 16.07 8.36
C GLU A 75 -9.29 16.66 9.74
N GLN A 76 -10.14 15.99 10.55
CA GLN A 76 -10.47 16.44 11.91
C GLN A 76 -9.23 16.46 12.81
N TYR A 77 -8.39 15.41 12.74
CA TYR A 77 -7.15 15.36 13.51
C TYR A 77 -6.18 16.50 13.17
N CYS A 78 -6.04 16.82 11.88
CA CYS A 78 -5.22 17.96 11.44
C CYS A 78 -5.76 19.28 12.00
N ARG A 79 -7.07 19.48 11.97
CA ARG A 79 -7.74 20.70 12.50
C ARG A 79 -7.57 20.82 14.02
N GLU A 80 -7.84 19.74 14.77
CA GLU A 80 -7.76 19.73 16.23
C GLU A 80 -6.34 19.92 16.77
N ASN A 81 -5.34 19.40 16.06
CA ASN A 81 -3.93 19.45 16.47
C ASN A 81 -3.14 20.57 15.76
N ASN A 82 -3.79 21.35 14.90
CA ASN A 82 -3.15 22.45 14.14
C ASN A 82 -1.95 21.96 13.29
N ILE A 83 -2.09 20.78 12.65
CA ILE A 83 -1.05 20.18 11.81
C ILE A 83 -1.41 20.39 10.33
N PRO A 84 -0.65 21.23 9.59
CA PRO A 84 -0.97 21.57 8.21
C PRO A 84 -0.33 20.63 7.17
N ASN A 85 0.46 19.63 7.60
CA ASN A 85 1.24 18.84 6.67
C ASN A 85 0.74 17.39 6.67
N VAL A 86 0.41 16.89 5.46
CA VAL A 86 -0.16 15.56 5.26
C VAL A 86 0.56 14.83 4.15
N ILE A 87 0.74 13.53 4.35
CA ILE A 87 1.17 12.58 3.33
C ILE A 87 0.08 11.54 3.16
N ILE A 88 -0.31 11.28 1.92
CA ILE A 88 -1.12 10.12 1.57
C ILE A 88 -0.26 9.22 0.69
N ALA A 89 -0.14 7.95 1.06
CA ALA A 89 0.68 6.98 0.33
C ALA A 89 -0.06 5.66 0.16
N ASP A 90 0.05 5.04 -1.02
CA ASP A 90 -0.49 3.71 -1.31
C ASP A 90 -2.01 3.59 -1.10
N VAL A 91 -2.77 4.59 -1.51
CA VAL A 91 -4.23 4.60 -1.38
C VAL A 91 -4.88 5.14 -2.64
N SER A 92 -5.67 4.32 -3.34
CA SER A 92 -6.44 4.79 -4.48
C SER A 92 -7.56 5.73 -4.04
N LEU A 93 -7.40 7.00 -4.36
CA LEU A 93 -8.36 8.07 -4.04
C LEU A 93 -9.40 8.28 -5.14
N SER A 94 -9.47 7.42 -6.15
CA SER A 94 -10.28 7.61 -7.37
C SER A 94 -11.76 7.96 -7.11
N GLN A 95 -12.31 7.54 -5.97
CA GLN A 95 -13.69 7.84 -5.54
C GLN A 95 -13.79 8.92 -4.46
N CYS A 96 -12.66 9.51 -4.03
CA CYS A 96 -12.58 10.40 -2.87
C CYS A 96 -12.18 11.83 -3.22
N ARG A 97 -12.44 12.27 -4.47
CA ARG A 97 -11.99 13.59 -4.94
C ARG A 97 -12.51 14.74 -4.07
N ASP A 98 -13.78 14.72 -3.67
CA ASP A 98 -14.38 15.78 -2.87
C ASP A 98 -13.77 15.81 -1.45
N SER A 99 -13.51 14.64 -0.86
CA SER A 99 -12.82 14.54 0.44
C SER A 99 -11.38 15.07 0.35
N LEU A 100 -10.69 14.84 -0.77
CA LEU A 100 -9.34 15.35 -1.01
C LEU A 100 -9.33 16.89 -1.11
N ILE A 101 -10.31 17.48 -1.81
CA ILE A 101 -10.48 18.94 -1.92
C ILE A 101 -10.83 19.55 -0.56
N SER A 102 -11.68 18.89 0.25
CA SER A 102 -12.01 19.32 1.61
C SER A 102 -10.77 19.33 2.50
N LEU A 103 -10.03 18.23 2.54
CA LEU A 103 -8.77 18.13 3.28
C LEU A 103 -7.80 19.25 2.90
N GLN A 104 -7.56 19.45 1.60
CA GLN A 104 -6.68 20.49 1.11
C GLN A 104 -7.09 21.89 1.60
N ARG A 105 -8.41 22.19 1.58
CA ARG A 105 -8.94 23.47 2.09
C ARG A 105 -8.62 23.63 3.57
N THR A 106 -8.89 22.60 4.37
CA THR A 106 -8.59 22.58 5.81
C THR A 106 -7.11 22.81 6.08
N LEU A 107 -6.21 22.15 5.35
CA LEU A 107 -4.77 22.33 5.55
C LEU A 107 -4.33 23.77 5.26
N LYS A 108 -4.91 24.42 4.23
CA LYS A 108 -4.65 25.82 3.90
C LYS A 108 -5.25 26.80 4.91
N GLU A 109 -6.38 26.46 5.54
CA GLU A 109 -6.96 27.22 6.64
C GLU A 109 -6.05 27.20 7.89
N ILE A 110 -5.39 26.06 8.15
CA ILE A 110 -4.43 25.92 9.26
C ILE A 110 -3.15 26.73 8.95
N SER A 111 -2.62 26.60 7.73
CA SER A 111 -1.40 27.31 7.30
C SER A 111 -1.37 27.52 5.78
N SER A 112 -1.04 28.75 5.35
CA SER A 112 -0.78 29.04 3.94
C SER A 112 0.44 28.28 3.38
N GLU A 113 1.37 27.85 4.26
CA GLU A 113 2.58 27.07 3.95
C GLU A 113 2.37 25.56 4.18
N SER A 114 1.11 25.09 4.11
CA SER A 114 0.80 23.66 4.24
C SER A 114 1.55 22.84 3.21
N ASP A 115 2.03 21.65 3.65
CA ASP A 115 2.75 20.68 2.81
C ASP A 115 1.88 19.43 2.64
N PHE A 116 1.30 19.28 1.45
CA PHE A 116 0.42 18.17 1.14
C PHE A 116 1.00 17.36 -0.01
N ARG A 117 1.31 16.09 0.25
CA ARG A 117 1.96 15.19 -0.71
C ARG A 117 1.20 13.89 -0.88
N LEU A 118 1.19 13.40 -2.12
CA LEU A 118 0.58 12.14 -2.49
C LEU A 118 1.60 11.27 -3.25
N PHE A 119 1.75 10.03 -2.82
CA PHE A 119 2.61 9.02 -3.44
C PHE A 119 1.78 7.77 -3.71
N ASP A 120 1.55 7.45 -4.99
CA ASP A 120 0.65 6.36 -5.32
C ASP A 120 1.01 5.71 -6.66
N HIS A 121 0.51 4.51 -6.89
CA HIS A 121 0.72 3.76 -8.13
C HIS A 121 -0.59 3.30 -8.77
N HIS A 122 -1.72 3.64 -8.18
CA HIS A 122 -3.05 3.29 -8.71
C HIS A 122 -3.41 4.10 -9.96
N LEU A 123 -4.45 3.61 -10.65
CA LEU A 123 -4.99 4.25 -11.83
C LEU A 123 -5.93 5.41 -11.45
N TYR A 124 -5.70 6.56 -12.06
CA TYR A 124 -6.56 7.73 -11.93
C TYR A 124 -7.06 8.20 -13.30
N ASP A 125 -8.25 8.79 -13.30
CA ASP A 125 -8.68 9.59 -14.45
C ASP A 125 -7.68 10.72 -14.70
N PRO A 126 -7.32 11.04 -15.93
CA PRO A 126 -6.35 12.12 -16.23
C PRO A 126 -6.70 13.48 -15.61
N ASN A 127 -7.98 13.74 -15.36
CA ASN A 127 -8.45 14.98 -14.77
C ASN A 127 -8.68 14.91 -13.25
N PHE A 128 -8.40 13.77 -12.63
CA PHE A 128 -8.69 13.54 -11.21
C PHE A 128 -8.05 14.61 -10.32
N PHE A 129 -6.82 14.98 -10.60
CA PHE A 129 -6.05 15.93 -9.80
C PHE A 129 -6.26 17.40 -10.20
N ASN A 130 -7.16 17.72 -11.16
CA ASN A 130 -7.46 19.09 -11.51
C ASN A 130 -8.02 19.86 -10.31
N GLY A 131 -7.36 20.98 -9.91
CA GLY A 131 -7.70 21.76 -8.72
C GLY A 131 -7.17 21.22 -7.40
N VAL A 132 -6.44 20.09 -7.41
CA VAL A 132 -5.66 19.60 -6.26
C VAL A 132 -4.31 20.30 -6.27
N THR A 133 -3.93 20.90 -5.14
CA THR A 133 -2.65 21.62 -4.97
C THR A 133 -1.64 20.81 -4.17
N ALA A 134 -1.86 19.49 -4.02
CA ALA A 134 -0.88 18.57 -3.46
C ALA A 134 0.31 18.40 -4.42
N GLU A 135 1.46 18.08 -3.88
CA GLU A 135 2.54 17.50 -4.66
C GLU A 135 2.19 16.05 -4.99
N VAL A 136 1.92 15.75 -6.26
CA VAL A 136 1.41 14.45 -6.70
C VAL A 136 2.51 13.65 -7.40
N ASN A 137 2.87 12.52 -6.84
CA ASN A 137 3.86 11.57 -7.35
C ASN A 137 3.16 10.24 -7.63
N VAL A 138 2.73 10.00 -8.87
CA VAL A 138 2.05 8.77 -9.29
C VAL A 138 2.87 8.08 -10.38
N ASP A 139 3.28 6.84 -10.12
CA ASP A 139 4.05 6.01 -11.06
C ASP A 139 3.59 4.56 -11.01
N LYS A 140 2.89 4.11 -12.05
CA LYS A 140 2.36 2.74 -12.18
C LYS A 140 3.43 1.65 -12.35
N SER A 141 4.66 2.02 -12.64
CA SER A 141 5.77 1.09 -12.82
C SER A 141 6.44 0.68 -11.52
N LYS A 142 6.01 1.28 -10.39
CA LYS A 142 6.56 1.07 -9.06
C LYS A 142 5.44 1.05 -8.03
N CYS A 143 5.62 0.33 -6.94
CA CYS A 143 4.74 0.46 -5.78
C CYS A 143 4.98 1.78 -5.02
N ALA A 144 4.06 2.19 -4.16
CA ALA A 144 4.12 3.49 -3.49
C ALA A 144 5.35 3.63 -2.58
N SER A 145 5.75 2.56 -1.86
CA SER A 145 6.97 2.58 -1.04
C SER A 145 8.24 2.76 -1.86
N LYS A 146 8.28 2.22 -3.09
CA LYS A 146 9.40 2.42 -4.00
C LYS A 146 9.45 3.86 -4.53
N ILE A 147 8.29 4.47 -4.80
CA ILE A 147 8.19 5.89 -5.20
C ILE A 147 8.71 6.77 -4.04
N LEU A 148 8.25 6.54 -2.82
CA LEU A 148 8.73 7.25 -1.62
C LEU A 148 10.23 7.05 -1.40
N PHE A 149 10.73 5.83 -1.52
CA PHE A 149 12.16 5.53 -1.40
C PHE A 149 12.98 6.32 -2.40
N ASP A 150 12.60 6.32 -3.68
CA ASP A 150 13.31 7.05 -4.73
C ASP A 150 13.26 8.56 -4.51
N TYR A 151 12.14 9.06 -3.98
CA TYR A 151 11.96 10.49 -3.71
C TYR A 151 12.84 11.01 -2.56
N PHE A 152 12.97 10.23 -1.47
CA PHE A 152 13.67 10.66 -0.26
C PHE A 152 15.11 10.14 -0.14
N ASN A 153 15.53 9.20 -0.98
CA ASN A 153 16.83 8.57 -0.82
C ASN A 153 17.98 9.46 -1.31
N ASP A 154 18.65 10.05 -0.35
CA ASP A 154 19.92 10.76 -0.51
C ASP A 154 21.15 9.88 -0.18
N GLY A 155 20.94 8.56 -0.05
CA GLY A 155 21.91 7.58 0.43
C GLY A 155 21.63 7.10 1.87
N SER A 156 20.84 7.82 2.65
CA SER A 156 20.54 7.48 4.05
C SER A 156 19.61 6.29 4.22
N LEU A 157 18.93 5.88 3.14
CA LEU A 157 17.97 4.76 3.12
C LEU A 157 18.54 3.49 2.48
N ASN A 158 19.83 3.46 2.14
CA ASN A 158 20.42 2.35 1.38
C ASN A 158 20.33 0.99 2.08
N ASP A 159 20.27 0.96 3.40
CA ASP A 159 20.12 -0.25 4.20
C ASP A 159 18.75 -0.94 4.01
N MET A 160 17.73 -0.20 3.58
CA MET A 160 16.40 -0.77 3.28
C MET A 160 16.16 -1.06 1.79
N LYS A 161 17.16 -0.85 0.93
CA LYS A 161 17.00 -0.98 -0.53
C LYS A 161 16.46 -2.34 -0.95
N ASP A 162 16.99 -3.42 -0.38
CA ASP A 162 16.54 -4.78 -0.71
C ASP A 162 15.12 -5.04 -0.20
N PHE A 163 14.80 -4.60 1.02
CA PHE A 163 13.43 -4.69 1.53
C PHE A 163 12.44 -4.02 0.59
N ILE A 164 12.67 -2.76 0.21
CA ILE A 164 11.82 -2.02 -0.74
C ILE A 164 11.79 -2.70 -2.12
N LYS A 165 12.89 -3.29 -2.59
CA LYS A 165 12.91 -4.08 -3.83
C LYS A 165 11.92 -5.24 -3.76
N TYR A 166 11.92 -6.03 -2.69
CA TYR A 166 11.01 -7.18 -2.55
C TYR A 166 9.55 -6.74 -2.39
N VAL A 167 9.29 -5.66 -1.65
CA VAL A 167 7.95 -5.05 -1.57
C VAL A 167 7.46 -4.70 -2.98
N ASN A 168 8.27 -4.00 -3.76
CA ASN A 168 7.94 -3.61 -5.13
C ASN A 168 7.68 -4.82 -6.05
N ILE A 169 8.55 -5.85 -5.99
CA ILE A 169 8.37 -7.07 -6.79
C ILE A 169 7.02 -7.74 -6.50
N HIS A 170 6.63 -7.81 -5.21
CA HIS A 170 5.36 -8.40 -4.82
C HIS A 170 4.18 -7.55 -5.28
N ASP A 171 4.20 -6.26 -4.98
CA ASP A 171 3.04 -5.40 -5.10
C ASP A 171 2.61 -5.17 -6.55
N ILE A 172 3.55 -4.81 -7.44
CA ILE A 172 3.28 -4.67 -8.86
C ILE A 172 3.43 -5.98 -9.65
N TYR A 173 3.53 -7.11 -8.93
CA TYR A 173 3.48 -8.47 -9.47
C TYR A 173 4.52 -8.79 -10.54
N LEU A 174 5.79 -8.49 -10.27
CA LEU A 174 6.92 -8.75 -11.18
C LEU A 174 7.31 -10.25 -11.21
N LYS A 175 6.40 -11.09 -11.68
CA LYS A 175 6.50 -12.57 -11.65
C LYS A 175 7.70 -13.16 -12.40
N ASN A 176 8.33 -12.40 -13.28
CA ASN A 176 9.51 -12.84 -14.05
C ASN A 176 10.82 -12.54 -13.32
N GLU A 177 10.77 -11.79 -12.22
CA GLU A 177 11.95 -11.55 -11.39
C GLU A 177 12.39 -12.83 -10.67
N PRO A 178 13.69 -13.11 -10.59
CA PRO A 178 14.22 -14.30 -9.90
C PRO A 178 13.78 -14.39 -8.44
N ASP A 179 13.59 -13.24 -7.82
CA ASP A 179 13.27 -13.08 -6.40
C ASP A 179 11.76 -13.09 -6.11
N PHE A 180 10.91 -13.36 -7.09
CA PHE A 180 9.45 -13.24 -6.94
C PHE A 180 8.90 -14.16 -5.84
N GLU A 181 9.38 -15.41 -5.72
CA GLU A 181 8.95 -16.33 -4.66
C GLU A 181 9.36 -15.83 -3.26
N THR A 182 10.52 -15.20 -3.15
CA THR A 182 10.94 -14.55 -1.89
C THR A 182 10.04 -13.37 -1.55
N ALA A 183 9.67 -12.56 -2.53
CA ALA A 183 8.75 -11.45 -2.36
C ALA A 183 7.34 -11.91 -1.93
N LEU A 184 6.82 -12.99 -2.51
CA LEU A 184 5.59 -13.65 -2.05
C LEU A 184 5.71 -14.10 -0.59
N THR A 185 6.82 -14.73 -0.24
CA THR A 185 7.07 -15.22 1.12
C THR A 185 7.12 -14.07 2.12
N LEU A 186 7.73 -12.94 1.75
CA LEU A 186 7.78 -11.74 2.59
C LEU A 186 6.39 -11.18 2.86
N ASN A 187 5.52 -11.16 1.86
CA ASN A 187 4.13 -10.74 2.04
C ASN A 187 3.35 -11.65 3.01
N GLU A 188 3.51 -12.96 2.86
CA GLU A 188 2.85 -13.91 3.78
C GLU A 188 3.42 -13.81 5.20
N ALA A 189 4.74 -13.59 5.35
CA ALA A 189 5.37 -13.34 6.63
C ALA A 189 4.82 -12.07 7.29
N PHE A 190 4.66 -10.99 6.52
CA PHE A 190 4.01 -9.75 7.00
C PHE A 190 2.60 -10.03 7.54
N PHE A 191 1.75 -10.71 6.79
CA PHE A 191 0.40 -11.04 7.25
C PHE A 191 0.40 -12.00 8.43
N GLY A 192 1.33 -12.94 8.49
CA GLY A 192 1.53 -13.85 9.63
C GLY A 192 1.89 -13.09 10.91
N PHE A 193 2.85 -12.17 10.82
CA PHE A 193 3.27 -11.31 11.93
C PHE A 193 2.13 -10.42 12.42
N THR A 194 1.38 -9.84 11.48
CA THR A 194 0.40 -8.78 11.79
C THR A 194 -0.97 -9.29 12.21
N LYS A 195 -1.23 -10.60 12.18
CA LYS A 195 -2.55 -11.22 12.36
C LYS A 195 -3.26 -10.83 13.67
N ASN A 196 -2.50 -10.65 14.75
CA ASN A 196 -3.05 -10.40 16.10
C ASN A 196 -2.42 -9.18 16.78
N VAL A 197 -1.76 -8.28 16.04
CA VAL A 197 -1.01 -7.16 16.61
C VAL A 197 -1.76 -5.85 16.36
N PRO A 198 -2.15 -5.10 17.44
CA PRO A 198 -2.65 -3.72 17.27
C PRO A 198 -1.57 -2.83 16.66
N ASN A 199 -1.96 -1.90 15.80
CA ASN A 199 -1.01 -1.03 15.06
C ASN A 199 0.08 -1.81 14.32
N LYS A 200 -0.30 -2.91 13.78
CA LYS A 200 0.52 -3.98 13.21
C LYS A 200 1.63 -3.50 12.26
N ILE A 201 1.35 -2.49 11.45
CA ILE A 201 2.32 -1.99 10.46
C ILE A 201 3.51 -1.34 11.15
N LEU A 202 3.26 -0.46 12.10
CA LEU A 202 4.35 0.23 12.82
C LEU A 202 5.21 -0.75 13.62
N GLU A 203 4.60 -1.75 14.26
CA GLU A 203 5.34 -2.79 14.98
C GLU A 203 6.17 -3.68 14.03
N TYR A 204 5.62 -4.04 12.87
CA TYR A 204 6.38 -4.74 11.84
C TYR A 204 7.58 -3.91 11.34
N VAL A 205 7.37 -2.61 11.11
CA VAL A 205 8.45 -1.70 10.68
C VAL A 205 9.54 -1.57 11.75
N LYS A 206 9.17 -1.50 13.04
CA LYS A 206 10.16 -1.51 14.13
C LYS A 206 10.97 -2.80 14.16
N GLU A 207 10.32 -3.95 13.97
CA GLU A 207 11.00 -5.24 13.87
C GLU A 207 11.92 -5.29 12.65
N ALA A 208 11.44 -4.85 11.49
CA ALA A 208 12.25 -4.77 10.28
C ALA A 208 13.48 -3.86 10.47
N GLN A 209 13.31 -2.73 11.13
CA GLN A 209 14.40 -1.82 11.47
C GLN A 209 15.40 -2.45 12.45
N TYR A 210 14.91 -3.15 13.48
CA TYR A 210 15.76 -3.89 14.42
C TYR A 210 16.61 -4.95 13.72
N LEU A 211 16.03 -5.63 12.73
CA LEU A 211 16.70 -6.62 11.89
C LEU A 211 17.46 -5.99 10.70
N HIS A 212 17.67 -4.67 10.71
CA HIS A 212 18.36 -3.94 9.64
C HIS A 212 17.80 -4.21 8.23
N TYR A 213 16.47 -4.42 8.12
CA TYR A 213 15.77 -4.77 6.88
C TYR A 213 16.35 -5.99 6.15
N ASN A 214 17.02 -6.86 6.88
CA ASN A 214 17.58 -8.11 6.33
C ASN A 214 16.46 -9.09 6.02
N ILE A 215 16.32 -9.48 4.75
CA ILE A 215 15.21 -10.33 4.28
C ILE A 215 15.27 -11.72 4.90
N ASP A 216 16.43 -12.34 4.97
CA ASP A 216 16.54 -13.68 5.55
C ASP A 216 16.21 -13.68 7.05
N ALA A 217 16.58 -12.62 7.77
CA ALA A 217 16.20 -12.44 9.18
C ALA A 217 14.69 -12.19 9.35
N LEU A 218 14.08 -11.38 8.48
CA LEU A 218 12.63 -11.11 8.49
C LEU A 218 11.81 -12.36 8.15
N LEU A 219 12.31 -13.21 7.28
CA LEU A 219 11.66 -14.45 6.92
C LEU A 219 11.88 -15.54 7.99
N GLY A 220 13.09 -15.62 8.55
CA GLY A 220 13.45 -16.63 9.57
C GLY A 220 12.96 -18.04 9.21
N ASP A 221 12.38 -18.73 10.19
CA ASP A 221 11.78 -20.05 10.03
C ASP A 221 10.48 -20.05 9.22
N LEU A 222 9.85 -18.86 9.04
CA LEU A 222 8.60 -18.74 8.27
C LEU A 222 8.77 -19.19 6.82
N LYS A 223 9.97 -19.06 6.25
CA LYS A 223 10.27 -19.52 4.90
C LYS A 223 9.97 -21.02 4.73
N PHE A 224 10.34 -21.82 5.71
CA PHE A 224 10.06 -23.27 5.71
C PHE A 224 8.61 -23.56 6.05
N THR A 225 8.05 -22.87 7.05
CA THR A 225 6.66 -23.03 7.46
C THR A 225 5.71 -22.70 6.31
N ILE A 226 5.86 -21.55 5.66
CA ILE A 226 5.02 -21.13 4.52
C ILE A 226 5.13 -22.14 3.38
N LYS A 227 6.33 -22.64 3.07
CA LYS A 227 6.51 -23.65 2.03
C LYS A 227 5.79 -24.94 2.36
N ASN A 228 5.91 -25.44 3.59
CA ASN A 228 5.26 -26.66 4.06
C ASN A 228 3.74 -26.48 4.10
N ASP A 229 3.26 -25.36 4.60
CA ASP A 229 1.83 -25.02 4.64
C ASP A 229 1.26 -24.94 3.23
N PHE A 230 2.02 -24.38 2.27
CA PHE A 230 1.60 -24.34 0.87
C PHE A 230 1.49 -25.73 0.24
N GLU A 231 2.46 -26.63 0.46
CA GLU A 231 2.38 -28.01 -0.07
C GLU A 231 1.24 -28.81 0.59
N THR A 232 1.00 -28.59 1.89
CA THR A 232 -0.14 -29.16 2.61
C THR A 232 -1.45 -28.64 2.03
N LEU A 233 -1.61 -27.33 1.93
CA LEU A 233 -2.78 -26.68 1.37
C LEU A 233 -3.03 -27.12 -0.08
N LYS A 234 -1.98 -27.21 -0.89
CA LYS A 234 -2.07 -27.67 -2.27
C LYS A 234 -2.58 -29.12 -2.37
N SER A 235 -2.24 -29.98 -1.40
CA SER A 235 -2.75 -31.35 -1.32
C SER A 235 -4.22 -31.39 -0.90
N GLU A 236 -4.62 -30.57 0.06
CA GLU A 236 -6.00 -30.43 0.53
C GLU A 236 -6.90 -29.83 -0.54
N LEU A 237 -6.46 -28.77 -1.20
CA LEU A 237 -7.20 -28.09 -2.24
C LEU A 237 -7.35 -28.91 -3.55
N LYS A 238 -6.62 -30.01 -3.73
CA LYS A 238 -6.86 -30.92 -4.85
C LYS A 238 -8.34 -31.38 -4.92
N ARG A 239 -9.03 -31.47 -3.79
CA ARG A 239 -10.45 -31.86 -3.70
C ARG A 239 -11.41 -30.71 -3.98
N ASP A 240 -11.03 -29.46 -3.61
CA ASP A 240 -11.87 -28.28 -3.66
C ASP A 240 -11.55 -27.38 -4.84
N LYS A 241 -10.52 -27.73 -5.62
CA LYS A 241 -10.11 -27.03 -6.81
C LYS A 241 -10.98 -27.48 -8.00
N LYS A 242 -11.50 -26.52 -8.74
CA LYS A 242 -12.27 -26.76 -9.99
C LYS A 242 -11.59 -26.06 -11.14
N TYR A 243 -11.50 -26.77 -12.24
CA TYR A 243 -11.00 -26.26 -13.50
C TYR A 243 -12.14 -26.04 -14.47
N PHE A 244 -12.16 -24.88 -15.08
CA PHE A 244 -13.12 -24.53 -16.12
C PHE A 244 -12.38 -24.06 -17.36
N ARG A 245 -13.02 -24.25 -18.49
CA ARG A 245 -12.58 -23.62 -19.74
C ARG A 245 -13.73 -22.81 -20.30
N SER A 246 -13.50 -21.54 -20.58
CA SER A 246 -14.47 -20.71 -21.25
C SER A 246 -14.75 -21.23 -22.68
N LYS A 247 -15.87 -20.85 -23.28
CA LYS A 247 -16.20 -21.20 -24.67
C LYS A 247 -15.12 -20.76 -25.67
N LYS A 248 -14.38 -19.71 -25.34
CA LYS A 248 -13.27 -19.16 -26.14
C LYS A 248 -11.88 -19.63 -25.71
N GLY A 249 -11.82 -20.62 -24.84
CA GLY A 249 -10.60 -21.33 -24.51
C GLY A 249 -9.86 -20.83 -23.26
N VAL A 250 -10.29 -19.74 -22.60
CA VAL A 250 -9.68 -19.23 -21.35
C VAL A 250 -9.76 -20.28 -20.25
N LYS A 251 -8.63 -20.61 -19.67
CA LYS A 251 -8.50 -21.62 -18.60
C LYS A 251 -8.65 -20.96 -17.24
N ILE A 252 -9.64 -21.35 -16.49
CA ILE A 252 -10.02 -20.77 -15.20
C ILE A 252 -9.86 -21.82 -14.10
N THR A 253 -9.13 -21.49 -13.05
CA THR A 253 -9.09 -22.28 -11.82
C THR A 253 -9.86 -21.55 -10.73
N VAL A 254 -10.73 -22.28 -10.03
CA VAL A 254 -11.44 -21.78 -8.84
C VAL A 254 -10.99 -22.57 -7.63
N VAL A 255 -10.72 -21.89 -6.54
CA VAL A 255 -10.38 -22.48 -5.24
C VAL A 255 -11.23 -21.85 -4.13
N LEU A 256 -11.75 -22.70 -3.23
CA LEU A 256 -12.61 -22.27 -2.13
C LEU A 256 -11.77 -21.88 -0.88
N SER A 257 -10.71 -21.12 -1.09
CA SER A 257 -9.84 -20.62 -0.02
C SER A 257 -9.17 -19.31 -0.43
N TRP A 258 -8.66 -18.58 0.56
CA TRP A 258 -7.77 -17.44 0.35
C TRP A 258 -6.39 -17.64 0.99
N ASP A 259 -6.26 -18.69 1.79
CA ASP A 259 -5.02 -18.94 2.48
C ASP A 259 -3.92 -19.20 1.42
N LEU A 260 -2.82 -18.50 1.54
CA LEU A 260 -1.71 -18.51 0.58
C LEU A 260 -2.15 -18.27 -0.88
N PHE A 261 -3.23 -17.49 -1.10
CA PHE A 261 -3.80 -17.24 -2.43
C PHE A 261 -2.79 -16.64 -3.44
N PRO A 262 -1.87 -15.73 -3.07
CA PRO A 262 -0.83 -15.26 -3.98
C PRO A 262 0.08 -16.39 -4.49
N PHE A 263 0.52 -17.29 -3.62
CA PHE A 263 1.29 -18.48 -4.01
C PHE A 263 0.50 -19.39 -4.94
N PHE A 264 -0.73 -19.69 -4.55
CA PHE A 264 -1.62 -20.53 -5.34
C PHE A 264 -1.82 -19.96 -6.75
N THR A 265 -2.06 -18.67 -6.86
CA THR A 265 -2.20 -17.97 -8.13
C THR A 265 -0.95 -18.08 -8.99
N TYR A 266 0.22 -17.82 -8.41
CA TYR A 266 1.49 -17.90 -9.13
C TYR A 266 1.73 -19.30 -9.72
N TYR A 267 1.57 -20.35 -8.92
CA TYR A 267 1.82 -21.70 -9.39
C TYR A 267 0.76 -22.20 -10.39
N GLU A 268 -0.52 -21.83 -10.25
CA GLU A 268 -1.54 -22.17 -11.22
C GLU A 268 -1.31 -21.47 -12.55
N MET A 269 -0.90 -20.21 -12.55
CA MET A 269 -0.56 -19.49 -13.79
C MET A 269 0.70 -20.06 -14.45
N LYS A 270 1.70 -20.46 -13.64
CA LYS A 270 2.89 -21.19 -14.13
C LYS A 270 2.53 -22.55 -14.73
N ALA A 271 1.51 -23.21 -14.21
CA ALA A 271 0.93 -24.45 -14.77
C ALA A 271 0.01 -24.23 -15.98
N GLY A 272 -0.12 -23.01 -16.47
CA GLY A 272 -0.82 -22.65 -17.72
C GLY A 272 -2.28 -22.25 -17.54
N GLN A 273 -2.71 -21.87 -16.34
CA GLN A 273 -4.01 -21.26 -16.11
C GLN A 273 -3.97 -19.77 -16.49
N ASP A 274 -5.08 -19.27 -17.01
CA ASP A 274 -5.22 -17.89 -17.49
C ASP A 274 -5.89 -16.98 -16.44
N VAL A 275 -6.79 -17.56 -15.63
CA VAL A 275 -7.51 -16.88 -14.55
C VAL A 275 -7.54 -17.77 -13.32
N VAL A 276 -7.28 -17.19 -12.16
CA VAL A 276 -7.40 -17.87 -10.86
C VAL A 276 -8.37 -17.10 -9.98
N ILE A 277 -9.35 -17.81 -9.41
CA ILE A 277 -10.41 -17.23 -8.58
C ILE A 277 -10.37 -17.91 -7.21
N GLY A 278 -10.10 -17.12 -6.17
CA GLY A 278 -10.28 -17.54 -4.78
C GLY A 278 -11.64 -17.10 -4.26
N VAL A 279 -12.38 -17.99 -3.61
CA VAL A 279 -13.71 -17.72 -3.08
C VAL A 279 -13.77 -17.99 -1.59
N LYS A 280 -14.21 -17.00 -0.79
CA LYS A 280 -14.48 -17.17 0.64
C LYS A 280 -15.50 -16.13 1.11
N TYR A 281 -16.53 -16.56 1.82
CA TYR A 281 -17.57 -15.69 2.40
C TYR A 281 -18.22 -14.71 1.38
N GLY A 282 -18.49 -15.16 0.17
CA GLY A 282 -19.12 -14.33 -0.87
C GLY A 282 -18.20 -13.30 -1.51
N ILE A 283 -16.91 -13.35 -1.21
CA ILE A 283 -15.91 -12.50 -1.83
C ILE A 283 -15.09 -13.36 -2.80
N PHE A 284 -14.93 -12.86 -4.00
CA PHE A 284 -14.19 -13.48 -5.08
C PHE A 284 -12.94 -12.66 -5.37
N LYS A 285 -11.78 -13.20 -5.03
CA LYS A 285 -10.49 -12.61 -5.43
C LYS A 285 -10.13 -13.17 -6.80
N ILE A 286 -9.99 -12.31 -7.78
CA ILE A 286 -9.71 -12.67 -9.16
C ILE A 286 -8.32 -12.20 -9.54
N ARG A 287 -7.55 -13.11 -10.12
CA ARG A 287 -6.25 -12.83 -10.72
C ARG A 287 -6.28 -13.26 -12.18
N VAL A 288 -5.81 -12.40 -13.05
CA VAL A 288 -5.75 -12.63 -14.49
C VAL A 288 -4.30 -12.66 -14.94
N LYS A 289 -3.94 -13.63 -15.78
CA LYS A 289 -2.60 -13.70 -16.36
C LYS A 289 -2.44 -12.59 -17.39
N GLU A 290 -1.30 -11.90 -17.35
CA GLU A 290 -0.96 -10.86 -18.30
C GLU A 290 -1.00 -11.37 -19.75
N GLY A 291 -1.52 -10.53 -20.66
CA GLY A 291 -1.62 -10.84 -22.08
C GLY A 291 -2.81 -11.73 -22.47
N VAL A 292 -3.65 -12.15 -21.50
CA VAL A 292 -4.90 -12.90 -21.80
C VAL A 292 -5.99 -11.97 -22.29
N PHE A 293 -6.04 -10.75 -21.75
CA PHE A 293 -6.97 -9.69 -22.13
C PHE A 293 -6.22 -8.36 -22.34
N THR A 294 -6.79 -7.46 -23.14
CA THR A 294 -6.29 -6.08 -23.20
C THR A 294 -6.72 -5.28 -21.97
N GLU A 295 -6.09 -4.12 -21.72
CA GLU A 295 -6.47 -3.21 -20.61
C GLU A 295 -7.93 -2.75 -20.73
N GLU A 296 -8.41 -2.47 -21.94
CA GLU A 296 -9.79 -2.09 -22.19
C GLU A 296 -10.74 -3.24 -21.84
N GLN A 297 -10.42 -4.48 -22.23
CA GLN A 297 -11.21 -5.65 -21.87
C GLN A 297 -11.24 -5.89 -20.37
N LEU A 298 -10.10 -5.74 -19.68
CA LEU A 298 -10.01 -5.86 -18.23
C LEU A 298 -10.85 -4.79 -17.52
N THR A 299 -10.84 -3.57 -18.04
CA THR A 299 -11.64 -2.47 -17.50
C THR A 299 -13.14 -2.78 -17.63
N GLU A 300 -13.60 -3.27 -18.78
CA GLU A 300 -14.99 -3.64 -18.99
C GLU A 300 -15.42 -4.87 -18.17
N ILE A 301 -14.53 -5.87 -18.03
CA ILE A 301 -14.75 -7.04 -17.18
C ILE A 301 -14.96 -6.58 -15.72
N ARG A 302 -14.09 -5.74 -15.21
CA ARG A 302 -14.18 -5.21 -13.84
C ARG A 302 -15.45 -4.39 -13.64
N LYS A 303 -15.77 -3.49 -14.58
CA LYS A 303 -16.99 -2.69 -14.55
C LYS A 303 -18.23 -3.57 -14.54
N THR A 304 -18.26 -4.63 -15.36
CA THR A 304 -19.37 -5.59 -15.43
C THR A 304 -19.56 -6.37 -14.14
N LEU A 305 -18.48 -6.78 -13.47
CA LEU A 305 -18.51 -7.58 -12.24
C LEU A 305 -18.66 -6.74 -10.98
N CYS A 306 -17.91 -5.64 -10.89
CA CYS A 306 -17.77 -4.85 -9.67
C CYS A 306 -18.58 -3.54 -9.69
N GLY A 307 -19.18 -3.18 -10.84
CA GLY A 307 -19.82 -1.88 -11.02
C GLY A 307 -18.78 -0.75 -10.96
N ASP A 308 -19.19 0.40 -10.44
CA ASP A 308 -18.29 1.56 -10.26
C ASP A 308 -17.31 1.38 -9.09
N ALA A 309 -17.52 0.37 -8.23
CA ALA A 309 -16.64 0.03 -7.12
C ALA A 309 -15.41 -0.74 -7.61
N ASN A 310 -14.48 -0.02 -8.19
CA ASN A 310 -13.31 -0.56 -8.88
C ASN A 310 -12.15 -0.79 -7.89
N TYR A 311 -12.20 -1.89 -7.15
CA TYR A 311 -11.18 -2.25 -6.16
C TYR A 311 -10.09 -3.14 -6.75
N GLY A 312 -8.85 -2.66 -6.78
CA GLY A 312 -7.66 -3.43 -7.14
C GLY A 312 -6.98 -2.99 -8.44
N HIS A 313 -5.95 -3.74 -8.82
CA HIS A 313 -5.17 -3.54 -10.05
C HIS A 313 -5.86 -4.16 -11.28
N SER A 314 -5.41 -3.81 -12.48
CA SER A 314 -5.99 -4.33 -13.73
C SER A 314 -6.02 -5.85 -13.78
N LEU A 315 -4.95 -6.50 -13.34
CA LEU A 315 -4.83 -7.98 -13.33
C LEU A 315 -5.27 -8.63 -12.01
N ALA A 316 -5.66 -7.83 -11.00
CA ALA A 316 -5.88 -8.30 -9.64
C ALA A 316 -7.00 -7.51 -8.97
N PHE A 317 -8.21 -8.06 -8.92
CA PHE A 317 -9.37 -7.36 -8.36
C PHE A 317 -10.24 -8.26 -7.50
N THR A 318 -11.09 -7.63 -6.72
CA THR A 318 -12.00 -8.29 -5.80
C THR A 318 -13.44 -7.96 -6.17
N TYR A 319 -14.25 -9.01 -6.25
CA TYR A 319 -15.69 -8.94 -6.49
C TYR A 319 -16.43 -9.46 -5.25
N LYS A 320 -17.43 -8.73 -4.76
CA LYS A 320 -18.27 -9.14 -3.63
C LYS A 320 -19.68 -9.40 -4.09
N ALA A 321 -20.20 -10.58 -3.78
CA ALA A 321 -21.59 -10.97 -4.07
C ALA A 321 -22.30 -11.44 -2.81
N ASN A 322 -23.61 -11.28 -2.77
CA ASN A 322 -24.44 -11.88 -1.73
C ASN A 322 -24.71 -13.35 -2.10
N VAL A 323 -23.97 -14.24 -1.47
CA VAL A 323 -24.02 -15.69 -1.76
C VAL A 323 -24.27 -16.47 -0.48
N PRO A 324 -25.50 -16.46 0.04
CA PRO A 324 -25.84 -17.15 1.31
C PRO A 324 -25.74 -18.68 1.19
N THR A 325 -25.79 -19.25 -0.02
CA THR A 325 -25.73 -20.69 -0.23
C THR A 325 -24.64 -21.11 -1.23
N LYS A 326 -24.28 -22.39 -1.24
CA LYS A 326 -23.35 -22.96 -2.21
C LYS A 326 -23.84 -22.81 -3.67
N ASN A 327 -25.16 -22.89 -3.89
CA ASN A 327 -25.74 -22.72 -5.23
C ASN A 327 -25.58 -21.29 -5.75
N ASP A 328 -25.67 -20.30 -4.84
CA ASP A 328 -25.43 -18.89 -5.20
C ASP A 328 -23.98 -18.66 -5.61
N VAL A 329 -23.02 -19.33 -4.97
CA VAL A 329 -21.62 -19.31 -5.38
C VAL A 329 -21.46 -19.85 -6.81
N ILE A 330 -22.14 -20.95 -7.15
CA ILE A 330 -22.10 -21.52 -8.50
C ILE A 330 -22.70 -20.54 -9.52
N GLY A 331 -23.82 -19.90 -9.17
CA GLY A 331 -24.46 -18.87 -10.01
C GLY A 331 -23.50 -17.71 -10.30
N GLU A 332 -22.81 -17.19 -9.29
CA GLU A 332 -21.84 -16.10 -9.48
C GLU A 332 -20.61 -16.55 -10.28
N LEU A 333 -20.10 -17.76 -10.08
CA LEU A 333 -19.01 -18.29 -10.90
C LEU A 333 -19.43 -18.44 -12.38
N THR A 334 -20.70 -18.80 -12.64
CA THR A 334 -21.24 -18.83 -14.00
C THR A 334 -21.25 -17.44 -14.61
N LYS A 335 -21.75 -16.42 -13.90
CA LYS A 335 -21.75 -15.02 -14.31
C LYS A 335 -20.32 -14.50 -14.60
N ILE A 336 -19.37 -14.82 -13.73
CA ILE A 336 -17.96 -14.47 -13.95
C ILE A 336 -17.43 -15.11 -15.22
N SER A 337 -17.69 -16.41 -15.42
CA SER A 337 -17.28 -17.15 -16.62
C SER A 337 -17.90 -16.60 -17.90
N GLU A 338 -19.17 -16.23 -17.87
CA GLU A 338 -19.87 -15.60 -18.99
C GLU A 338 -19.30 -14.23 -19.31
N THR A 339 -18.96 -13.46 -18.27
CA THR A 339 -18.29 -12.16 -18.45
C THR A 339 -16.96 -12.34 -19.17
N PHE A 340 -16.11 -13.26 -18.73
CA PHE A 340 -14.86 -13.54 -19.44
C PHE A 340 -15.09 -14.02 -20.88
N ASN A 341 -16.13 -14.84 -21.11
CA ASN A 341 -16.48 -15.27 -22.46
C ASN A 341 -16.91 -14.14 -23.41
N LYS A 342 -17.51 -13.07 -22.87
CA LYS A 342 -17.96 -11.92 -23.67
C LYS A 342 -16.76 -11.13 -24.22
N TYR A 343 -15.68 -11.06 -23.49
CA TYR A 343 -14.53 -10.22 -23.81
C TYR A 343 -13.31 -10.97 -24.36
N CYS A 344 -13.36 -12.28 -24.50
CA CYS A 344 -12.30 -13.08 -25.15
C CYS A 344 -12.31 -12.98 -26.68
#